data_f35c7b44e20a07f82a9c373e291d2061
#
_entry.id   f35c7b44e20a07f82a9c373e291d2061
#
_cell.length_a   1.000
_cell.length_b   1.000
_cell.length_c   1.000
_cell.angle_alpha   90.00
_cell.angle_beta   90.00
_cell.angle_gamma   90.00
#
_symmetry.space_group_name_H-M   'P 1'
#
loop_
_entity.id
_entity.type
_entity.pdbx_description
1 polymer ?
#
loop_
_entity_poly.entity_id
_entity_poly.type
_entity_poly.pdbx_seq_one_letter_code
_entity_poly.pdbx_strand_id
1 'polypeptide(L)'
;MRRFAVVLVVVLMGLVAAPAAASGVRRYEGEIDGARYRVMVPDRWNGTLVLWSHGAFASPPAGIPLTNRPETEEHLLSQGYALGASLFRTPVGWSAEDGLRDQVALLDWFAGEVGPPRRTISAGASIGGATSLVLAEHNPGRFDGALSLCGATAGGAAYWNSGLDVVFALSVLLGVDVDLVEAADPAANEARLAEAVTAAAADPVARPRLALAAALADVPGWFDPTAPRPTSVDEQVEWAGVWLRYFRVWAAGPARADLERWAGGNPSWNVGVDYRRVLARSGERALVSAAYAAAGLDLEADLDRLAAAPRVAPEPRAVAYLARTSLPVGRTPWPVLTVHNAGDGLLPASNGTAYADRVRQPERLRRYEVDRAGHCAFSAAEEVVAFRTLLDRVATGRWPDADVAAMNAAARALGPARQLIRNPMTGGDAAVSPAFAPFEAGRYPRHLPF
;
A
#
# COMPACT_ATOMS: atom_id res chain seq x y z
N MET A 1 91.45 9.55 1.64
CA MET A 1 90.20 9.11 2.26
C MET A 1 89.02 9.46 1.32
N ARG A 2 88.59 8.51 0.51
CA ARG A 2 87.47 8.71 -0.45
C ARG A 2 86.19 8.22 0.22
N ARG A 3 85.17 9.07 0.42
CA ARG A 3 83.86 8.74 0.95
C ARG A 3 83.00 8.25 -0.20
N PHE A 4 82.56 6.98 -0.16
CA PHE A 4 81.55 6.44 -1.06
C PHE A 4 80.17 6.81 -0.50
N ALA A 5 79.37 7.53 -1.28
CA ALA A 5 77.95 7.74 -1.00
C ALA A 5 77.12 6.59 -1.61
N VAL A 6 76.42 5.87 -0.75
CA VAL A 6 75.45 4.86 -1.19
C VAL A 6 74.11 5.54 -1.44
N VAL A 7 73.67 5.56 -2.72
CA VAL A 7 72.35 6.06 -3.10
C VAL A 7 71.36 4.90 -2.99
N LEU A 8 70.42 5.02 -2.04
CA LEU A 8 69.34 4.06 -1.84
C LEU A 8 68.20 4.44 -2.81
N VAL A 9 67.95 3.65 -3.87
CA VAL A 9 66.83 3.79 -4.76
C VAL A 9 65.63 3.06 -4.14
N VAL A 10 64.68 3.81 -3.61
CA VAL A 10 63.37 3.28 -3.19
C VAL A 10 62.46 3.16 -4.39
N VAL A 11 62.21 1.92 -4.81
CA VAL A 11 61.20 1.64 -5.86
C VAL A 11 59.84 1.62 -5.17
N LEU A 12 59.05 2.70 -5.29
CA LEU A 12 57.64 2.69 -4.95
C LEU A 12 56.88 1.84 -5.98
N MET A 13 56.55 0.60 -5.63
CA MET A 13 55.53 -0.16 -6.35
C MET A 13 54.18 0.44 -6.08
N GLY A 14 53.67 1.27 -7.01
CA GLY A 14 52.27 1.74 -7.00
C GLY A 14 51.36 0.54 -7.16
N LEU A 15 50.59 0.23 -6.14
CA LEU A 15 49.42 -0.65 -6.24
C LEU A 15 48.41 0.03 -7.17
N VAL A 16 48.41 -0.36 -8.43
CA VAL A 16 47.33 -0.03 -9.38
C VAL A 16 46.13 -0.85 -8.89
N ALA A 17 45.18 -0.18 -8.23
CA ALA A 17 43.86 -0.75 -7.92
C ALA A 17 43.24 -1.17 -9.28
N ALA A 18 43.02 -2.46 -9.48
CA ALA A 18 42.26 -2.94 -10.61
C ALA A 18 40.89 -2.24 -10.63
N PRO A 19 40.44 -1.76 -11.81
CA PRO A 19 39.12 -1.17 -11.91
C PRO A 19 38.10 -2.21 -11.39
N ALA A 20 37.24 -1.82 -10.48
CA ALA A 20 36.15 -2.66 -10.01
C ALA A 20 35.36 -3.08 -11.26
N ALA A 21 35.36 -4.37 -11.57
CA ALA A 21 34.57 -4.90 -12.66
C ALA A 21 33.13 -4.44 -12.46
N ALA A 22 32.55 -3.80 -13.47
CA ALA A 22 31.14 -3.43 -13.44
C ALA A 22 30.36 -4.70 -13.08
N SER A 23 29.69 -4.70 -11.93
CA SER A 23 28.92 -5.86 -11.46
C SER A 23 27.77 -6.08 -12.45
N GLY A 24 27.84 -7.12 -13.26
CA GLY A 24 26.77 -7.51 -14.16
C GLY A 24 25.56 -7.95 -13.36
N VAL A 25 24.40 -7.85 -14.00
CA VAL A 25 23.13 -8.35 -13.46
C VAL A 25 22.54 -9.32 -14.47
N ARG A 26 22.36 -10.57 -14.08
CA ARG A 26 21.68 -11.56 -14.91
C ARG A 26 20.18 -11.29 -14.85
N ARG A 27 19.54 -11.24 -16.00
CA ARG A 27 18.12 -11.00 -16.17
C ARG A 27 17.45 -12.25 -16.71
N TYR A 28 16.36 -12.62 -16.08
CA TYR A 28 15.50 -13.71 -16.49
C TYR A 28 14.09 -13.16 -16.67
N GLU A 29 13.49 -13.42 -17.79
CA GLU A 29 12.11 -13.09 -18.10
C GLU A 29 11.48 -14.27 -18.83
N GLY A 30 10.22 -14.54 -18.54
CA GLY A 30 9.47 -15.64 -19.13
C GLY A 30 8.06 -15.69 -18.60
N GLU A 31 7.48 -16.87 -18.70
CA GLU A 31 6.12 -17.16 -18.26
C GLU A 31 6.09 -18.51 -17.55
N ILE A 32 5.37 -18.57 -16.43
CA ILE A 32 5.12 -19.79 -15.66
C ILE A 32 3.59 -19.90 -15.52
N ASP A 33 2.99 -20.96 -16.06
CA ASP A 33 1.56 -21.24 -16.00
C ASP A 33 0.66 -20.04 -16.42
N GLY A 34 1.06 -19.29 -17.42
CA GLY A 34 0.33 -18.10 -17.91
C GLY A 34 0.67 -16.81 -17.17
N ALA A 35 1.53 -16.84 -16.16
CA ALA A 35 1.99 -15.66 -15.42
C ALA A 35 3.38 -15.23 -15.90
N ARG A 36 3.47 -14.03 -16.48
CA ARG A 36 4.76 -13.45 -16.85
C ARG A 36 5.56 -13.11 -15.59
N TYR A 37 6.87 -13.32 -15.64
CA TYR A 37 7.77 -12.98 -14.55
C TYR A 37 9.00 -12.21 -15.02
N ARG A 38 9.62 -11.51 -14.08
CA ARG A 38 10.95 -10.88 -14.21
C ARG A 38 11.76 -11.19 -12.96
N VAL A 39 13.01 -11.61 -13.15
CA VAL A 39 13.99 -11.86 -12.09
C VAL A 39 15.30 -11.20 -12.46
N MET A 40 15.92 -10.51 -11.50
CA MET A 40 17.21 -9.85 -11.63
C MET A 40 18.15 -10.38 -10.56
N VAL A 41 19.31 -10.92 -10.95
CA VAL A 41 20.28 -11.51 -10.02
C VAL A 41 21.64 -10.86 -10.26
N PRO A 42 22.18 -10.08 -9.29
CA PRO A 42 23.50 -9.48 -9.45
C PRO A 42 24.60 -10.55 -9.37
N ASP A 43 25.70 -10.36 -10.10
CA ASP A 43 26.83 -11.30 -10.10
C ASP A 43 27.37 -11.56 -8.69
N ARG A 44 27.33 -10.55 -7.83
CA ARG A 44 27.68 -10.66 -6.41
C ARG A 44 26.43 -10.84 -5.55
N TRP A 45 25.60 -11.82 -5.92
CA TRP A 45 24.39 -12.12 -5.14
C TRP A 45 24.73 -12.50 -3.69
N ASN A 46 24.15 -11.79 -2.73
CA ASN A 46 24.37 -12.00 -1.30
C ASN A 46 23.58 -13.18 -0.72
N GLY A 47 22.83 -13.93 -1.55
CA GLY A 47 22.00 -15.06 -1.15
C GLY A 47 20.59 -14.68 -0.68
N THR A 48 20.22 -13.41 -0.73
CA THR A 48 18.85 -12.96 -0.38
C THR A 48 18.05 -12.65 -1.64
N LEU A 49 16.83 -13.17 -1.69
CA LEU A 49 15.81 -12.85 -2.69
C LEU A 49 14.75 -11.93 -2.08
N VAL A 50 14.43 -10.83 -2.73
CA VAL A 50 13.23 -10.04 -2.49
C VAL A 50 12.19 -10.42 -3.54
N LEU A 51 11.09 -11.00 -3.09
CA LEU A 51 9.95 -11.39 -3.92
C LEU A 51 8.89 -10.30 -3.81
N TRP A 52 8.67 -9.58 -4.92
CA TRP A 52 7.81 -8.42 -4.96
C TRP A 52 6.42 -8.73 -5.48
N SER A 53 5.39 -8.34 -4.74
CA SER A 53 3.99 -8.39 -5.13
C SER A 53 3.51 -6.98 -5.49
N HIS A 54 3.08 -6.79 -6.74
CA HIS A 54 2.62 -5.50 -7.23
C HIS A 54 1.21 -5.14 -6.70
N GLY A 55 0.85 -3.86 -6.77
CA GLY A 55 -0.50 -3.36 -6.51
C GLY A 55 -1.47 -3.65 -7.67
N ALA A 56 -2.71 -3.17 -7.54
CA ALA A 56 -3.68 -3.27 -8.65
C ALA A 56 -3.27 -2.37 -9.82
N PHE A 57 -3.47 -2.88 -11.03
CA PHE A 57 -3.35 -2.11 -12.27
C PHE A 57 -4.72 -1.91 -12.91
N ALA A 58 -4.97 -0.71 -13.41
CA ALA A 58 -6.17 -0.42 -14.23
C ALA A 58 -6.04 -0.94 -15.67
N SER A 59 -4.80 -1.12 -16.15
CA SER A 59 -4.46 -1.71 -17.44
C SER A 59 -3.15 -2.47 -17.33
N PRO A 60 -2.88 -3.47 -18.20
CA PRO A 60 -1.63 -4.22 -18.13
C PRO A 60 -0.42 -3.27 -18.22
N PRO A 61 0.54 -3.35 -17.29
CA PRO A 61 1.71 -2.51 -17.33
C PRO A 61 2.68 -2.93 -18.46
N ALA A 62 3.46 -1.97 -18.96
CA ALA A 62 4.43 -2.23 -20.02
C ALA A 62 5.58 -3.15 -19.55
N GLY A 63 5.89 -3.15 -18.25
CA GLY A 63 6.94 -3.98 -17.66
C GLY A 63 6.50 -4.56 -16.32
N ILE A 64 7.33 -5.45 -15.74
CA ILE A 64 7.07 -6.05 -14.43
C ILE A 64 7.90 -5.30 -13.40
N PRO A 65 7.27 -4.54 -12.49
CA PRO A 65 7.99 -3.83 -11.44
C PRO A 65 8.54 -4.82 -10.40
N LEU A 66 9.76 -4.60 -9.94
CA LEU A 66 10.40 -5.39 -8.89
C LEU A 66 10.42 -4.67 -7.53
N THR A 67 9.99 -3.42 -7.52
CA THR A 67 9.67 -2.60 -6.35
C THR A 67 8.69 -1.51 -6.79
N ASN A 68 8.28 -0.63 -5.90
CA ASN A 68 7.38 0.49 -6.25
C ASN A 68 8.11 1.60 -7.04
N ARG A 69 9.46 1.70 -6.90
CA ARG A 69 10.29 2.72 -7.57
C ARG A 69 11.50 2.07 -8.25
N PRO A 70 11.81 2.40 -9.52
CA PRO A 70 12.99 1.86 -10.22
C PRO A 70 14.32 2.13 -9.49
N GLU A 71 14.45 3.29 -8.84
CA GLU A 71 15.66 3.67 -8.10
C GLU A 71 15.87 2.80 -6.85
N THR A 72 14.79 2.20 -6.32
CA THR A 72 14.85 1.20 -5.26
C THR A 72 15.36 -0.13 -5.81
N GLU A 73 14.91 -0.55 -7.02
CA GLU A 73 15.42 -1.75 -7.71
C GLU A 73 16.93 -1.64 -7.90
N GLU A 74 17.40 -0.53 -8.48
CA GLU A 74 18.82 -0.25 -8.71
C GLU A 74 19.64 -0.33 -7.42
N HIS A 75 19.13 0.29 -6.35
CA HIS A 75 19.82 0.28 -5.06
C HIS A 75 19.93 -1.14 -4.50
N LEU A 76 18.85 -1.91 -4.45
CA LEU A 76 18.86 -3.27 -3.90
C LEU A 76 19.78 -4.20 -4.71
N LEU A 77 19.74 -4.13 -6.05
CA LEU A 77 20.64 -4.87 -6.92
C LEU A 77 22.12 -4.51 -6.67
N SER A 78 22.42 -3.21 -6.49
CA SER A 78 23.78 -2.75 -6.17
C SER A 78 24.32 -3.27 -4.83
N GLN A 79 23.42 -3.57 -3.90
CA GLN A 79 23.72 -4.17 -2.58
C GLN A 79 23.75 -5.70 -2.60
N GLY A 80 23.60 -6.30 -3.78
CA GLY A 80 23.70 -7.75 -3.95
C GLY A 80 22.41 -8.52 -3.70
N TYR A 81 21.26 -7.87 -3.57
CA TYR A 81 19.97 -8.54 -3.44
C TYR A 81 19.46 -8.98 -4.81
N ALA A 82 19.01 -10.23 -4.94
CA ALA A 82 18.22 -10.64 -6.08
C ALA A 82 16.77 -10.15 -5.93
N LEU A 83 16.15 -9.75 -7.04
CA LEU A 83 14.78 -9.29 -7.09
C LEU A 83 13.96 -10.18 -8.03
N GLY A 84 12.74 -10.53 -7.64
CA GLY A 84 11.82 -11.30 -8.46
C GLY A 84 10.37 -10.83 -8.30
N ALA A 85 9.61 -10.82 -9.38
CA ALA A 85 8.18 -10.56 -9.38
C ALA A 85 7.47 -11.33 -10.48
N SER A 86 6.30 -11.87 -10.17
CA SER A 86 5.31 -12.28 -11.15
C SER A 86 4.36 -11.12 -11.44
N LEU A 87 3.93 -11.01 -12.70
CA LEU A 87 2.87 -10.07 -13.10
C LEU A 87 1.48 -10.66 -12.86
N PHE A 88 1.40 -11.83 -12.27
CA PHE A 88 0.22 -12.67 -12.11
C PHE A 88 -0.43 -13.01 -13.48
N ARG A 89 -1.14 -14.13 -13.54
CA ARG A 89 -1.82 -14.53 -14.79
C ARG A 89 -2.98 -13.62 -15.14
N THR A 90 -3.56 -12.95 -14.13
CA THR A 90 -4.57 -11.90 -14.30
C THR A 90 -4.00 -10.58 -13.75
N PRO A 91 -3.29 -9.78 -14.58
CA PRO A 91 -2.54 -8.61 -14.10
C PRO A 91 -3.43 -7.41 -13.76
N VAL A 92 -4.69 -7.42 -14.13
CA VAL A 92 -5.65 -6.32 -13.96
C VAL A 92 -6.79 -6.75 -13.07
N GLY A 93 -7.32 -5.84 -12.27
CA GLY A 93 -8.46 -6.09 -11.38
C GLY A 93 -8.08 -6.81 -10.09
N TRP A 94 -8.99 -7.64 -9.56
CA TRP A 94 -8.81 -8.33 -8.28
C TRP A 94 -8.08 -9.66 -8.48
N SER A 95 -6.76 -9.64 -8.42
CA SER A 95 -5.87 -10.77 -8.71
C SER A 95 -5.22 -11.38 -7.46
N ALA A 96 -5.81 -11.22 -6.27
CA ALA A 96 -5.20 -11.64 -5.01
C ALA A 96 -4.89 -13.15 -4.97
N GLU A 97 -5.81 -14.01 -5.43
CA GLU A 97 -5.59 -15.46 -5.45
C GLU A 97 -4.51 -15.88 -6.45
N ASP A 98 -4.53 -15.29 -7.65
CA ASP A 98 -3.47 -15.52 -8.66
C ASP A 98 -2.11 -15.08 -8.12
N GLY A 99 -2.07 -13.92 -7.44
CA GLY A 99 -0.85 -13.44 -6.81
C GLY A 99 -0.23 -14.42 -5.82
N LEU A 100 -1.03 -15.05 -4.98
CA LEU A 100 -0.52 -16.07 -4.04
C LEU A 100 0.06 -17.29 -4.77
N ARG A 101 -0.63 -17.80 -5.78
CA ARG A 101 -0.21 -18.99 -6.53
C ARG A 101 1.01 -18.72 -7.40
N ASP A 102 0.99 -17.64 -8.17
CA ASP A 102 2.02 -17.33 -9.15
C ASP A 102 3.33 -16.89 -8.51
N GLN A 103 3.29 -16.27 -7.32
CA GLN A 103 4.48 -15.96 -6.54
C GLN A 103 5.14 -17.22 -5.95
N VAL A 104 4.36 -18.22 -5.53
CA VAL A 104 4.89 -19.53 -5.10
C VAL A 104 5.56 -20.23 -6.27
N ALA A 105 4.92 -20.27 -7.44
CA ALA A 105 5.48 -20.88 -8.64
C ALA A 105 6.80 -20.19 -9.07
N LEU A 106 6.87 -18.85 -8.98
CA LEU A 106 8.10 -18.11 -9.24
C LEU A 106 9.21 -18.44 -8.23
N LEU A 107 8.86 -18.61 -6.96
CA LEU A 107 9.82 -18.97 -5.92
C LEU A 107 10.39 -20.39 -6.16
N ASP A 108 9.55 -21.33 -6.61
CA ASP A 108 9.98 -22.69 -7.00
C ASP A 108 10.89 -22.67 -8.21
N TRP A 109 10.52 -21.91 -9.25
CA TRP A 109 11.34 -21.68 -10.43
C TRP A 109 12.70 -21.09 -10.06
N PHE A 110 12.73 -20.05 -9.19
CA PHE A 110 13.97 -19.42 -8.77
C PHE A 110 14.92 -20.42 -8.08
N ALA A 111 14.37 -21.24 -7.21
CA ALA A 111 15.15 -22.25 -6.49
C ALA A 111 15.74 -23.31 -7.43
N GLY A 112 15.04 -23.68 -8.50
CA GLY A 112 15.49 -24.63 -9.51
C GLY A 112 16.52 -24.07 -10.50
N GLU A 113 16.28 -22.85 -11.03
CA GLU A 113 17.07 -22.28 -12.13
C GLU A 113 18.24 -21.41 -11.65
N VAL A 114 18.09 -20.70 -10.53
CA VAL A 114 19.12 -19.81 -9.98
C VAL A 114 19.84 -20.46 -8.80
N GLY A 115 19.10 -21.23 -8.03
CA GLY A 115 19.52 -21.88 -6.79
C GLY A 115 18.70 -21.40 -5.58
N PRO A 116 18.63 -22.21 -4.51
CA PRO A 116 17.85 -21.89 -3.33
C PRO A 116 18.41 -20.62 -2.63
N PRO A 117 17.58 -19.61 -2.39
CA PRO A 117 18.00 -18.44 -1.63
C PRO A 117 18.28 -18.83 -0.17
N ARG A 118 19.30 -18.20 0.43
CA ARG A 118 19.55 -18.34 1.88
C ARG A 118 18.54 -17.61 2.72
N ARG A 119 17.92 -16.55 2.17
CA ARG A 119 16.85 -15.75 2.76
C ARG A 119 15.91 -15.29 1.68
N THR A 120 14.63 -15.25 2.02
CA THR A 120 13.58 -14.72 1.16
C THR A 120 12.76 -13.68 1.90
N ILE A 121 12.62 -12.50 1.31
CA ILE A 121 11.77 -11.42 1.82
C ILE A 121 10.53 -11.31 0.93
N SER A 122 9.35 -11.45 1.52
CA SER A 122 8.10 -11.13 0.84
C SER A 122 7.84 -9.63 0.95
N ALA A 123 7.70 -8.94 -0.17
CA ALA A 123 7.49 -7.50 -0.17
C ALA A 123 6.41 -7.10 -1.17
N GLY A 124 5.73 -5.98 -0.93
CA GLY A 124 4.72 -5.50 -1.87
C GLY A 124 4.12 -4.16 -1.47
N ALA A 125 3.36 -3.57 -2.40
CA ALA A 125 2.68 -2.29 -2.20
C ALA A 125 1.18 -2.41 -2.50
N SER A 126 0.34 -1.61 -1.82
CA SER A 126 -1.11 -1.58 -2.03
C SER A 126 -1.74 -2.96 -1.76
N ILE A 127 -2.54 -3.50 -2.68
CA ILE A 127 -3.03 -4.88 -2.61
C ILE A 127 -1.85 -5.86 -2.49
N GLY A 128 -0.75 -5.62 -3.21
CA GLY A 128 0.47 -6.42 -3.11
C GLY A 128 1.10 -6.40 -1.72
N GLY A 129 0.91 -5.32 -0.95
CA GLY A 129 1.32 -5.25 0.45
C GLY A 129 0.54 -6.22 1.35
N ALA A 130 -0.76 -6.42 1.10
CA ALA A 130 -1.55 -7.47 1.75
C ALA A 130 -1.16 -8.85 1.22
N THR A 131 -1.02 -9.00 -0.11
CA THR A 131 -0.59 -10.26 -0.75
C THR A 131 0.74 -10.74 -0.18
N SER A 132 1.71 -9.85 0.03
CA SER A 132 3.02 -10.21 0.59
C SER A 132 2.91 -10.80 2.01
N LEU A 133 2.00 -10.29 2.83
CA LEU A 133 1.76 -10.81 4.18
C LEU A 133 1.05 -12.17 4.13
N VAL A 134 -0.06 -12.27 3.37
CA VAL A 134 -0.82 -13.53 3.22
C VAL A 134 0.04 -14.63 2.62
N LEU A 135 0.84 -14.30 1.58
CA LEU A 135 1.77 -15.24 0.94
C LEU A 135 2.75 -15.83 1.96
N ALA A 136 3.36 -14.97 2.76
CA ALA A 136 4.33 -15.39 3.76
C ALA A 136 3.65 -16.19 4.90
N GLU A 137 2.46 -15.78 5.35
CA GLU A 137 1.70 -16.50 6.39
C GLU A 137 1.22 -17.88 5.94
N HIS A 138 0.88 -18.05 4.66
CA HIS A 138 0.49 -19.35 4.09
C HIS A 138 1.70 -20.27 3.83
N ASN A 139 2.91 -19.71 3.74
CA ASN A 139 4.14 -20.43 3.45
C ASN A 139 5.24 -20.13 4.49
N PRO A 140 5.01 -20.38 5.79
CA PRO A 140 5.85 -19.87 6.88
C PRO A 140 7.31 -20.35 6.85
N GLY A 141 7.59 -21.49 6.23
CA GLY A 141 8.95 -22.04 6.09
C GLY A 141 9.73 -21.51 4.89
N ARG A 142 9.15 -20.62 4.08
CA ARG A 142 9.75 -20.12 2.84
C ARG A 142 10.21 -18.67 2.91
N PHE A 143 9.87 -17.95 3.98
CA PHE A 143 10.16 -16.53 4.15
C PHE A 143 10.85 -16.24 5.48
N ASP A 144 11.71 -15.24 5.48
CA ASP A 144 12.49 -14.76 6.63
C ASP A 144 12.04 -13.38 7.11
N GLY A 145 11.18 -12.71 6.35
CA GLY A 145 10.64 -11.40 6.69
C GLY A 145 9.60 -10.91 5.67
N ALA A 146 8.79 -9.95 6.06
CA ALA A 146 7.82 -9.32 5.17
C ALA A 146 7.80 -7.79 5.27
N LEU A 147 7.69 -7.10 4.11
CA LEU A 147 7.53 -5.65 3.98
C LEU A 147 6.21 -5.35 3.28
N SER A 148 5.35 -4.59 3.94
CA SER A 148 4.11 -4.10 3.36
C SER A 148 4.12 -2.57 3.27
N LEU A 149 4.14 -2.04 2.06
CA LEU A 149 4.04 -0.61 1.78
C LEU A 149 2.58 -0.26 1.44
N CYS A 150 2.00 0.74 2.13
CA CYS A 150 0.61 1.20 1.87
C CYS A 150 -0.40 0.04 1.70
N GLY A 151 -0.24 -1.06 2.45
CA GLY A 151 -0.96 -2.30 2.21
C GLY A 151 -2.40 -2.30 2.69
N ALA A 152 -3.29 -3.06 2.01
CA ALA A 152 -4.64 -3.37 2.47
C ALA A 152 -4.61 -4.37 3.65
N THR A 153 -3.86 -4.03 4.69
CA THR A 153 -3.51 -4.96 5.78
C THR A 153 -4.66 -5.25 6.75
N ALA A 154 -5.74 -4.45 6.70
CA ALA A 154 -7.01 -4.79 7.34
C ALA A 154 -7.70 -6.00 6.69
N GLY A 155 -7.31 -6.33 5.46
CA GLY A 155 -7.84 -7.43 4.65
C GLY A 155 -8.83 -6.99 3.59
N GLY A 156 -9.00 -7.82 2.56
CA GLY A 156 -9.85 -7.51 1.40
C GLY A 156 -11.31 -7.25 1.78
N ALA A 157 -11.88 -8.01 2.71
CA ALA A 157 -13.24 -7.78 3.18
C ALA A 157 -13.40 -6.41 3.87
N ALA A 158 -12.40 -5.98 4.66
CA ALA A 158 -12.40 -4.65 5.27
C ALA A 158 -12.37 -3.54 4.22
N TYR A 159 -11.48 -3.66 3.25
CA TYR A 159 -11.33 -2.72 2.16
C TYR A 159 -12.63 -2.55 1.35
N TRP A 160 -13.21 -3.66 0.88
CA TRP A 160 -14.44 -3.62 0.07
C TRP A 160 -15.69 -3.22 0.87
N ASN A 161 -15.72 -3.52 2.16
CA ASN A 161 -16.76 -3.01 3.05
C ASN A 161 -16.65 -1.50 3.24
N SER A 162 -15.44 -0.95 3.37
CA SER A 162 -15.27 0.51 3.45
C SER A 162 -15.68 1.20 2.15
N GLY A 163 -15.44 0.56 1.00
CA GLY A 163 -15.96 1.01 -0.29
C GLY A 163 -17.49 1.01 -0.35
N LEU A 164 -18.11 -0.10 0.09
CA LEU A 164 -19.57 -0.19 0.19
C LEU A 164 -20.15 0.89 1.11
N ASP A 165 -19.54 1.15 2.27
CA ASP A 165 -20.02 2.17 3.22
C ASP A 165 -20.00 3.57 2.60
N VAL A 166 -18.97 3.90 1.82
CA VAL A 166 -18.88 5.17 1.07
C VAL A 166 -19.97 5.26 0.01
N VAL A 167 -20.10 4.25 -0.86
CA VAL A 167 -21.13 4.24 -1.93
C VAL A 167 -22.53 4.32 -1.34
N PHE A 168 -22.80 3.56 -0.29
CA PHE A 168 -24.07 3.59 0.44
C PHE A 168 -24.35 4.98 1.03
N ALA A 169 -23.38 5.60 1.70
CA ALA A 169 -23.56 6.92 2.28
C ALA A 169 -23.82 7.98 1.20
N LEU A 170 -23.06 7.96 0.11
CA LEU A 170 -23.27 8.87 -1.02
C LEU A 170 -24.65 8.68 -1.65
N SER A 171 -25.06 7.43 -1.92
CA SER A 171 -26.38 7.13 -2.46
C SER A 171 -27.50 7.72 -1.60
N VAL A 172 -27.49 7.43 -0.30
CA VAL A 172 -28.52 7.87 0.65
C VAL A 172 -28.52 9.39 0.87
N LEU A 173 -27.32 9.97 1.08
CA LEU A 173 -27.19 11.38 1.48
C LEU A 173 -27.37 12.33 0.28
N LEU A 174 -26.97 11.93 -0.91
CA LEU A 174 -27.13 12.73 -2.12
C LEU A 174 -28.40 12.38 -2.91
N GLY A 175 -29.10 11.30 -2.55
CA GLY A 175 -30.33 10.86 -3.21
C GLY A 175 -30.05 10.30 -4.60
N VAL A 176 -28.92 9.62 -4.80
CA VAL A 176 -28.49 9.06 -6.10
C VAL A 176 -28.87 7.59 -6.18
N ASP A 177 -29.61 7.22 -7.21
CA ASP A 177 -29.96 5.83 -7.48
C ASP A 177 -28.78 5.11 -8.15
N VAL A 178 -28.07 4.30 -7.35
CA VAL A 178 -26.97 3.45 -7.80
C VAL A 178 -27.07 2.06 -7.15
N ASP A 179 -26.69 1.06 -7.93
CA ASP A 179 -26.55 -0.30 -7.42
C ASP A 179 -25.35 -0.36 -6.45
N LEU A 180 -25.60 -0.80 -5.23
CA LEU A 180 -24.53 -0.93 -4.21
C LEU A 180 -23.66 -2.17 -4.45
N VAL A 181 -24.23 -3.20 -5.07
CA VAL A 181 -23.63 -4.50 -5.38
C VAL A 181 -24.28 -5.04 -6.65
N GLU A 182 -23.59 -5.93 -7.37
CA GLU A 182 -24.13 -6.65 -8.54
C GLU A 182 -24.72 -5.73 -9.60
N ALA A 183 -24.08 -4.60 -9.86
CA ALA A 183 -24.56 -3.60 -10.79
C ALA A 183 -24.74 -4.18 -12.20
N ALA A 184 -25.92 -3.96 -12.79
CA ALA A 184 -26.22 -4.42 -14.15
C ALA A 184 -25.32 -3.76 -15.21
N ASP A 185 -25.03 -2.46 -15.06
CA ASP A 185 -24.05 -1.71 -15.85
C ASP A 185 -23.07 -1.01 -14.89
N PRO A 186 -21.97 -1.68 -14.52
CA PRO A 186 -21.01 -1.13 -13.56
C PRO A 186 -20.39 0.21 -14.01
N ALA A 187 -20.13 0.40 -15.29
CA ALA A 187 -19.53 1.63 -15.79
C ALA A 187 -20.48 2.82 -15.70
N ALA A 188 -21.73 2.64 -16.09
CA ALA A 188 -22.75 3.67 -15.95
C ALA A 188 -23.07 3.96 -14.47
N ASN A 189 -23.02 2.94 -13.61
CA ASN A 189 -23.23 3.06 -12.18
C ASN A 189 -22.16 3.93 -11.51
N GLU A 190 -20.88 3.67 -11.82
CA GLU A 190 -19.75 4.48 -11.36
C GLU A 190 -19.84 5.93 -11.87
N ALA A 191 -20.18 6.13 -13.16
CA ALA A 191 -20.30 7.45 -13.74
C ALA A 191 -21.37 8.29 -13.05
N ARG A 192 -22.56 7.72 -12.79
CA ARG A 192 -23.65 8.42 -12.06
C ARG A 192 -23.19 8.87 -10.68
N LEU A 193 -22.48 8.00 -9.95
CA LEU A 193 -21.98 8.35 -8.62
C LEU A 193 -20.90 9.43 -8.69
N ALA A 194 -19.98 9.36 -9.65
CA ALA A 194 -18.93 10.37 -9.86
C ALA A 194 -19.51 11.75 -10.22
N GLU A 195 -20.56 11.80 -11.06
CA GLU A 195 -21.29 13.02 -11.38
C GLU A 195 -21.95 13.63 -10.13
N ALA A 196 -22.61 12.80 -9.32
CA ALA A 196 -23.23 13.25 -8.07
C ALA A 196 -22.22 13.81 -7.07
N VAL A 197 -21.07 13.15 -6.90
CA VAL A 197 -19.97 13.66 -6.05
C VAL A 197 -19.46 15.00 -6.59
N THR A 198 -19.34 15.14 -7.91
CA THR A 198 -18.90 16.39 -8.55
C THR A 198 -19.90 17.53 -8.30
N ALA A 199 -21.20 17.25 -8.46
CA ALA A 199 -22.26 18.23 -8.20
C ALA A 199 -22.30 18.62 -6.72
N ALA A 200 -22.20 17.63 -5.80
CA ALA A 200 -22.18 17.88 -4.36
C ALA A 200 -20.96 18.70 -3.91
N ALA A 201 -19.80 18.53 -4.55
CA ALA A 201 -18.60 19.31 -4.25
C ALA A 201 -18.79 20.82 -4.59
N ALA A 202 -19.63 21.14 -5.55
CA ALA A 202 -19.96 22.50 -5.96
C ALA A 202 -21.13 23.11 -5.16
N ASP A 203 -21.89 22.30 -4.42
CA ASP A 203 -23.06 22.73 -3.64
C ASP A 203 -22.71 22.91 -2.15
N PRO A 204 -22.76 24.13 -1.59
CA PRO A 204 -22.44 24.36 -0.18
C PRO A 204 -23.31 23.56 0.81
N VAL A 205 -24.52 23.18 0.43
CA VAL A 205 -25.44 22.40 1.26
C VAL A 205 -25.14 20.90 1.18
N ALA A 206 -24.74 20.38 0.03
CA ALA A 206 -24.42 18.96 -0.17
C ALA A 206 -22.97 18.62 0.22
N ARG A 207 -22.06 19.57 0.07
CA ARG A 207 -20.61 19.39 0.27
C ARG A 207 -20.22 18.78 1.65
N PRO A 208 -20.81 19.16 2.81
CA PRO A 208 -20.52 18.53 4.09
C PRO A 208 -20.83 17.04 4.15
N ARG A 209 -21.78 16.56 3.35
CA ARG A 209 -22.12 15.13 3.23
C ARG A 209 -21.00 14.32 2.58
N LEU A 210 -20.17 14.95 1.75
CA LEU A 210 -18.94 14.30 1.23
C LEU A 210 -17.96 14.03 2.38
N ALA A 211 -17.79 14.98 3.33
CA ALA A 211 -16.95 14.76 4.51
C ALA A 211 -17.47 13.60 5.37
N LEU A 212 -18.80 13.49 5.56
CA LEU A 212 -19.40 12.37 6.29
C LEU A 212 -19.12 11.03 5.57
N ALA A 213 -19.41 10.95 4.28
CA ALA A 213 -19.16 9.73 3.49
C ALA A 213 -17.67 9.33 3.52
N ALA A 214 -16.75 10.29 3.40
CA ALA A 214 -15.31 10.08 3.49
C ALA A 214 -14.89 9.56 4.86
N ALA A 215 -15.39 10.16 5.94
CA ALA A 215 -15.07 9.79 7.32
C ALA A 215 -15.51 8.36 7.68
N LEU A 216 -16.60 7.84 7.10
CA LEU A 216 -17.02 6.45 7.32
C LEU A 216 -15.99 5.42 6.83
N ALA A 217 -15.08 5.82 5.96
CA ALA A 217 -13.97 4.99 5.47
C ALA A 217 -12.60 5.55 5.91
N ASP A 218 -12.56 6.49 6.87
CA ASP A 218 -11.34 7.12 7.38
C ASP A 218 -10.52 7.83 6.28
N VAL A 219 -11.20 8.36 5.26
CA VAL A 219 -10.58 9.09 4.14
C VAL A 219 -10.21 10.50 4.59
N PRO A 220 -8.92 10.87 4.58
CA PRO A 220 -8.46 12.14 5.10
C PRO A 220 -8.79 13.31 4.15
N GLY A 221 -8.91 14.50 4.74
CA GLY A 221 -9.00 15.77 4.01
C GLY A 221 -7.64 16.27 3.51
N TRP A 222 -6.84 15.40 2.91
CA TRP A 222 -5.51 15.72 2.41
C TRP A 222 -5.17 14.84 1.20
N PHE A 223 -4.93 15.41 0.03
CA PHE A 223 -4.74 14.68 -1.22
C PHE A 223 -3.39 14.96 -1.89
N ASP A 224 -2.93 16.23 -1.94
CA ASP A 224 -1.68 16.59 -2.62
C ASP A 224 -0.45 16.14 -1.81
N PRO A 225 0.36 15.20 -2.33
CA PRO A 225 1.53 14.70 -1.62
C PRO A 225 2.69 15.71 -1.55
N THR A 226 2.60 16.82 -2.26
CA THR A 226 3.63 17.87 -2.29
C THR A 226 3.26 19.08 -1.44
N ALA A 227 2.02 19.15 -0.96
CA ALA A 227 1.52 20.22 -0.09
C ALA A 227 1.45 19.77 1.37
N PRO A 228 1.59 20.69 2.33
CA PRO A 228 1.35 20.38 3.73
C PRO A 228 -0.11 19.99 3.97
N ARG A 229 -0.39 19.34 5.09
CA ARG A 229 -1.76 19.02 5.49
C ARG A 229 -2.59 20.30 5.60
N PRO A 230 -3.77 20.38 4.96
CA PRO A 230 -4.63 21.55 5.04
C PRO A 230 -5.12 21.81 6.47
N THR A 231 -5.26 23.09 6.83
CA THR A 231 -5.75 23.50 8.15
C THR A 231 -7.17 24.06 8.11
N SER A 232 -7.68 24.48 6.93
CA SER A 232 -9.04 24.98 6.79
C SER A 232 -10.02 23.81 6.57
N VAL A 233 -11.21 23.92 7.15
CA VAL A 233 -12.29 22.93 6.96
C VAL A 233 -12.68 22.82 5.49
N ASP A 234 -12.81 23.96 4.82
CA ASP A 234 -13.22 23.98 3.40
C ASP A 234 -12.26 23.23 2.49
N GLU A 235 -10.95 23.45 2.67
CA GLU A 235 -9.92 22.78 1.89
C GLU A 235 -9.88 21.28 2.21
N GLN A 236 -10.02 20.89 3.49
CA GLN A 236 -10.08 19.48 3.87
C GLN A 236 -11.30 18.77 3.28
N VAL A 237 -12.47 19.40 3.26
CA VAL A 237 -13.67 18.85 2.62
C VAL A 237 -13.50 18.73 1.11
N GLU A 238 -12.84 19.71 0.49
CA GLU A 238 -12.50 19.65 -0.93
C GLU A 238 -11.64 18.43 -1.27
N TRP A 239 -10.54 18.22 -0.53
CA TRP A 239 -9.66 17.08 -0.75
C TRP A 239 -10.31 15.73 -0.43
N ALA A 240 -11.16 15.67 0.60
CA ALA A 240 -11.98 14.49 0.83
C ALA A 240 -12.88 14.17 -0.37
N GLY A 241 -13.50 15.20 -0.98
CA GLY A 241 -14.29 15.07 -2.21
C GLY A 241 -13.46 14.57 -3.41
N VAL A 242 -12.21 15.02 -3.54
CA VAL A 242 -11.27 14.53 -4.57
C VAL A 242 -10.99 13.03 -4.38
N TRP A 243 -10.68 12.58 -3.15
CA TRP A 243 -10.52 11.16 -2.85
C TRP A 243 -11.76 10.34 -3.20
N LEU A 244 -12.95 10.82 -2.85
CA LEU A 244 -14.21 10.14 -3.17
C LEU A 244 -14.36 10.00 -4.68
N ARG A 245 -14.22 11.10 -5.43
CA ARG A 245 -14.43 11.14 -6.87
C ARG A 245 -13.49 10.24 -7.66
N TYR A 246 -12.21 10.22 -7.33
CA TYR A 246 -11.19 9.54 -8.13
C TYR A 246 -10.84 8.14 -7.64
N PHE A 247 -11.11 7.84 -6.36
CA PHE A 247 -10.61 6.59 -5.78
C PHE A 247 -11.66 5.77 -5.02
N ARG A 248 -12.83 6.35 -4.68
CA ARG A 248 -13.82 5.62 -3.89
C ARG A 248 -15.07 5.24 -4.66
N VAL A 249 -15.45 6.02 -5.66
CA VAL A 249 -16.61 5.70 -6.53
C VAL A 249 -16.41 4.42 -7.33
N TRP A 250 -15.17 4.00 -7.58
CA TRP A 250 -14.87 2.74 -8.26
C TRP A 250 -15.42 1.50 -7.52
N ALA A 251 -15.72 1.62 -6.21
CA ALA A 251 -16.39 0.57 -5.46
C ALA A 251 -17.86 0.35 -5.87
N ALA A 252 -18.39 1.19 -6.77
CA ALA A 252 -19.68 1.02 -7.44
C ALA A 252 -19.52 0.62 -8.92
N GLY A 253 -18.30 0.43 -9.41
CA GLY A 253 -17.96 0.31 -10.83
C GLY A 253 -17.41 -1.06 -11.24
N PRO A 254 -16.69 -1.10 -12.40
CA PRO A 254 -16.12 -2.32 -12.96
C PRO A 254 -15.18 -3.08 -11.98
N ALA A 255 -14.46 -2.35 -11.13
CA ALA A 255 -13.60 -2.99 -10.12
C ALA A 255 -14.40 -3.79 -9.09
N ARG A 256 -15.60 -3.33 -8.73
CA ARG A 256 -16.54 -4.06 -7.90
C ARG A 256 -17.07 -5.31 -8.58
N ALA A 257 -17.54 -5.19 -9.82
CA ALA A 257 -18.04 -6.31 -10.61
C ALA A 257 -16.96 -7.39 -10.82
N ASP A 258 -15.69 -6.97 -11.03
CA ASP A 258 -14.57 -7.90 -11.13
C ASP A 258 -14.35 -8.68 -9.83
N LEU A 259 -14.38 -8.02 -8.68
CA LEU A 259 -14.33 -8.67 -7.38
C LEU A 259 -15.45 -9.70 -7.20
N GLU A 260 -16.70 -9.31 -7.49
CA GLU A 260 -17.87 -10.19 -7.32
C GLU A 260 -17.76 -11.43 -8.22
N ARG A 261 -17.24 -11.28 -9.43
CA ARG A 261 -16.92 -12.40 -10.32
C ARG A 261 -15.90 -13.35 -9.71
N TRP A 262 -14.80 -12.83 -9.14
CA TRP A 262 -13.78 -13.63 -8.49
C TRP A 262 -14.28 -14.30 -7.22
N ALA A 263 -15.04 -13.60 -6.41
CA ALA A 263 -15.60 -14.11 -5.15
C ALA A 263 -16.80 -15.04 -5.36
N GLY A 264 -17.38 -15.07 -6.57
CA GLY A 264 -18.56 -15.83 -6.92
C GLY A 264 -19.84 -15.24 -6.33
N GLY A 265 -19.89 -13.92 -6.11
CA GLY A 265 -21.01 -13.15 -5.57
C GLY A 265 -20.54 -11.99 -4.70
N ASN A 266 -21.48 -11.34 -4.03
CA ASN A 266 -21.21 -10.16 -3.20
C ASN A 266 -20.49 -10.50 -1.88
N PRO A 267 -19.23 -10.08 -1.64
CA PRO A 267 -18.53 -10.34 -0.38
C PRO A 267 -18.72 -9.24 0.68
N SER A 268 -19.48 -8.17 0.38
CA SER A 268 -19.59 -7.01 1.26
C SER A 268 -20.97 -6.89 1.90
N TRP A 269 -21.00 -6.26 3.07
CA TRP A 269 -22.24 -6.05 3.83
C TRP A 269 -22.19 -4.77 4.63
N ASN A 270 -23.38 -4.23 4.94
CA ASN A 270 -23.56 -3.21 5.98
C ASN A 270 -24.73 -3.51 6.91
N VAL A 271 -25.29 -4.73 6.84
CA VAL A 271 -26.23 -5.23 7.85
C VAL A 271 -25.56 -5.19 9.23
N GLY A 272 -26.26 -4.63 10.23
CA GLY A 272 -25.76 -4.49 11.60
C GLY A 272 -24.70 -3.40 11.81
N VAL A 273 -24.37 -2.62 10.81
CA VAL A 273 -23.43 -1.49 10.94
C VAL A 273 -24.14 -0.28 11.53
N ASP A 274 -23.62 0.22 12.65
CA ASP A 274 -24.00 1.47 13.28
C ASP A 274 -23.04 2.57 12.80
N TYR A 275 -23.49 3.42 11.89
CA TYR A 275 -22.68 4.49 11.31
C TYR A 275 -22.32 5.60 12.31
N ARG A 276 -23.07 5.78 13.40
CA ARG A 276 -22.66 6.67 14.48
C ARG A 276 -21.39 6.15 15.17
N ARG A 277 -21.33 4.84 15.39
CA ARG A 277 -20.13 4.21 15.98
C ARG A 277 -18.96 4.22 15.01
N VAL A 278 -19.20 4.04 13.71
CA VAL A 278 -18.16 4.14 12.68
C VAL A 278 -17.57 5.55 12.69
N LEU A 279 -18.41 6.59 12.58
CA LEU A 279 -17.98 7.99 12.64
C LEU A 279 -17.25 8.32 13.96
N ALA A 280 -17.74 7.81 15.10
CA ALA A 280 -17.11 8.05 16.40
C ALA A 280 -15.68 7.49 16.52
N ARG A 281 -15.32 6.51 15.68
CA ARG A 281 -13.97 5.90 15.62
C ARG A 281 -13.08 6.51 14.55
N SER A 282 -13.67 7.22 13.59
CA SER A 282 -12.91 7.84 12.49
C SER A 282 -12.04 8.98 12.98
N GLY A 283 -10.82 9.06 12.46
CA GLY A 283 -9.91 10.19 12.62
C GLY A 283 -10.49 11.50 12.08
N GLU A 284 -11.43 11.40 11.13
CA GLU A 284 -12.02 12.55 10.44
C GLU A 284 -13.32 13.06 11.09
N ARG A 285 -13.72 12.53 12.26
CA ARG A 285 -14.93 12.96 12.98
C ARG A 285 -14.99 14.47 13.22
N ALA A 286 -13.87 15.08 13.59
CA ALA A 286 -13.80 16.51 13.88
C ALA A 286 -14.08 17.35 12.63
N LEU A 287 -13.54 16.92 11.47
CA LEU A 287 -13.80 17.55 10.18
C LEU A 287 -15.30 17.52 9.83
N VAL A 288 -15.94 16.35 10.00
CA VAL A 288 -17.39 16.21 9.75
C VAL A 288 -18.19 17.16 10.63
N SER A 289 -17.92 17.17 11.94
CA SER A 289 -18.65 18.05 12.88
C SER A 289 -18.49 19.53 12.51
N ALA A 290 -17.28 19.96 12.15
CA ALA A 290 -17.00 21.34 11.75
C ALA A 290 -17.68 21.70 10.41
N ALA A 291 -17.65 20.81 9.41
CA ALA A 291 -18.27 21.03 8.12
C ALA A 291 -19.80 21.15 8.23
N TYR A 292 -20.44 20.27 9.01
CA TYR A 292 -21.88 20.32 9.24
C TYR A 292 -22.30 21.59 10.00
N ALA A 293 -21.56 21.96 11.06
CA ALA A 293 -21.83 23.18 11.81
C ALA A 293 -21.68 24.43 10.94
N ALA A 294 -20.65 24.51 10.11
CA ALA A 294 -20.43 25.64 9.20
C ALA A 294 -21.55 25.80 8.16
N ALA A 295 -22.14 24.70 7.72
CA ALA A 295 -23.25 24.69 6.76
C ALA A 295 -24.64 24.78 7.41
N GLY A 296 -24.74 24.77 8.74
CA GLY A 296 -26.01 24.75 9.47
C GLY A 296 -26.82 23.47 9.25
N LEU A 297 -26.17 22.36 8.95
CA LEU A 297 -26.80 21.06 8.72
C LEU A 297 -26.90 20.26 10.03
N ASP A 298 -27.97 19.44 10.11
CA ASP A 298 -28.16 18.49 11.21
C ASP A 298 -27.47 17.14 10.88
N LEU A 299 -26.32 16.89 11.51
CA LEU A 299 -25.56 15.64 11.35
C LEU A 299 -26.36 14.42 11.84
N GLU A 300 -27.11 14.57 12.94
CA GLU A 300 -27.89 13.45 13.50
C GLU A 300 -29.03 13.05 12.56
N ALA A 301 -29.67 14.02 11.90
CA ALA A 301 -30.69 13.74 10.90
C ALA A 301 -30.13 12.95 9.70
N ASP A 302 -28.94 13.29 9.22
CA ASP A 302 -28.30 12.52 8.12
C ASP A 302 -27.83 11.12 8.60
N LEU A 303 -27.37 10.98 9.84
CA LEU A 303 -27.07 9.66 10.44
C LEU A 303 -28.34 8.81 10.64
N ASP A 304 -29.50 9.43 10.97
CA ASP A 304 -30.79 8.74 11.01
C ASP A 304 -31.23 8.25 9.61
N ARG A 305 -31.03 9.06 8.57
CA ARG A 305 -31.26 8.63 7.17
C ARG A 305 -30.43 7.39 6.82
N LEU A 306 -29.14 7.39 7.19
CA LEU A 306 -28.28 6.22 6.98
C LEU A 306 -28.77 5.01 7.78
N ALA A 307 -29.27 5.21 9.00
CA ALA A 307 -29.79 4.12 9.84
C ALA A 307 -31.07 3.49 9.27
N ALA A 308 -31.95 4.31 8.69
CA ALA A 308 -33.23 3.89 8.15
C ALA A 308 -33.17 3.24 6.76
N ALA A 309 -32.07 3.49 6.01
CA ALA A 309 -31.95 3.01 4.63
C ALA A 309 -31.75 1.48 4.55
N PRO A 310 -32.21 0.83 3.45
CA PRO A 310 -32.04 -0.60 3.22
C PRO A 310 -30.56 -1.03 3.28
N ARG A 311 -30.31 -2.21 3.83
CA ARG A 311 -28.97 -2.74 4.08
C ARG A 311 -28.61 -3.88 3.15
N VAL A 312 -27.34 -3.98 2.83
CA VAL A 312 -26.77 -5.05 2.01
C VAL A 312 -26.29 -6.17 2.91
N ALA A 313 -26.66 -7.41 2.60
CA ALA A 313 -26.14 -8.64 3.21
C ALA A 313 -25.09 -9.28 2.31
N PRO A 314 -24.08 -9.99 2.86
CA PRO A 314 -23.06 -10.63 2.06
C PRO A 314 -23.49 -12.03 1.64
N GLU A 315 -22.85 -12.57 0.60
CA GLU A 315 -22.86 -13.99 0.33
C GLU A 315 -21.73 -14.70 1.12
N PRO A 316 -22.04 -15.70 1.97
CA PRO A 316 -21.03 -16.34 2.83
C PRO A 316 -19.83 -16.92 2.06
N ARG A 317 -20.08 -17.50 0.85
CA ARG A 317 -19.00 -18.05 0.01
C ARG A 317 -18.03 -16.96 -0.47
N ALA A 318 -18.56 -15.79 -0.80
CA ALA A 318 -17.76 -14.67 -1.27
C ALA A 318 -16.94 -14.05 -0.13
N VAL A 319 -17.49 -13.97 1.08
CA VAL A 319 -16.74 -13.58 2.29
C VAL A 319 -15.61 -14.58 2.57
N ALA A 320 -15.89 -15.88 2.50
CA ALA A 320 -14.89 -16.93 2.71
C ALA A 320 -13.75 -16.87 1.66
N TYR A 321 -14.07 -16.49 0.41
CA TYR A 321 -13.06 -16.25 -0.62
C TYR A 321 -12.08 -15.15 -0.19
N LEU A 322 -12.58 -13.97 0.22
CA LEU A 322 -11.73 -12.86 0.68
C LEU A 322 -10.95 -13.20 1.94
N ALA A 323 -11.56 -13.94 2.89
CA ALA A 323 -10.88 -14.37 4.10
C ALA A 323 -9.68 -15.28 3.79
N ARG A 324 -9.81 -16.15 2.78
CA ARG A 324 -8.75 -17.08 2.36
C ARG A 324 -7.65 -16.39 1.55
N THR A 325 -8.01 -15.45 0.66
CA THR A 325 -7.08 -14.93 -0.35
C THR A 325 -6.45 -13.58 0.01
N SER A 326 -7.03 -12.83 0.94
CA SER A 326 -6.63 -11.44 1.17
C SER A 326 -6.77 -10.95 2.62
N LEU A 327 -6.82 -11.86 3.60
CA LEU A 327 -6.83 -11.50 5.01
C LEU A 327 -5.51 -11.94 5.69
N PRO A 328 -4.58 -11.00 5.97
CA PRO A 328 -3.43 -11.28 6.82
C PRO A 328 -3.90 -11.50 8.26
N VAL A 329 -3.49 -12.61 8.88
CA VAL A 329 -3.99 -13.04 10.20
C VAL A 329 -2.98 -12.84 11.33
N GLY A 330 -1.83 -12.21 11.06
CA GLY A 330 -0.81 -11.89 12.06
C GLY A 330 -0.04 -13.09 12.59
N ARG A 331 0.02 -14.19 11.86
CA ARG A 331 0.81 -15.38 12.22
C ARG A 331 2.21 -15.30 11.62
N THR A 332 3.06 -14.50 12.24
CA THR A 332 4.38 -14.15 11.69
C THR A 332 5.51 -14.69 12.58
N PRO A 333 6.12 -15.85 12.26
CA PRO A 333 7.32 -16.32 12.96
C PRO A 333 8.58 -15.50 12.62
N TRP A 334 8.50 -14.59 11.68
CA TRP A 334 9.55 -13.69 11.16
C TRP A 334 9.15 -12.22 11.34
N PRO A 335 10.11 -11.27 11.21
CA PRO A 335 9.82 -9.84 11.33
C PRO A 335 8.96 -9.31 10.20
N VAL A 336 8.08 -8.39 10.54
CA VAL A 336 7.22 -7.63 9.61
C VAL A 336 7.46 -6.14 9.79
N LEU A 337 7.62 -5.43 8.69
CA LEU A 337 7.60 -3.98 8.64
C LEU A 337 6.44 -3.50 7.80
N THR A 338 5.63 -2.58 8.31
CA THR A 338 4.61 -1.88 7.51
C THR A 338 4.86 -0.39 7.50
N VAL A 339 4.66 0.24 6.34
CA VAL A 339 4.76 1.69 6.17
C VAL A 339 3.52 2.19 5.44
N HIS A 340 2.84 3.21 5.98
CA HIS A 340 1.67 3.84 5.37
C HIS A 340 1.89 5.34 5.18
N ASN A 341 1.26 5.94 4.17
CA ASN A 341 1.15 7.39 4.11
C ASN A 341 0.07 7.85 5.10
N ALA A 342 0.36 8.87 5.91
CA ALA A 342 -0.58 9.41 6.88
C ALA A 342 -1.85 9.99 6.23
N GLY A 343 -1.72 10.50 5.00
CA GLY A 343 -2.82 11.03 4.20
C GLY A 343 -3.25 10.11 3.05
N ASP A 344 -3.22 8.78 3.23
CA ASP A 344 -3.71 7.83 2.23
C ASP A 344 -5.24 7.69 2.32
N GLY A 345 -5.97 8.20 1.34
CA GLY A 345 -7.43 8.10 1.29
C GLY A 345 -7.94 6.84 0.59
N LEU A 346 -7.07 6.05 -0.05
CA LEU A 346 -7.47 4.76 -0.64
C LEU A 346 -7.35 3.62 0.38
N LEU A 347 -6.21 3.55 1.05
CA LEU A 347 -5.92 2.59 2.13
C LEU A 347 -5.41 3.35 3.36
N PRO A 348 -6.32 3.94 4.15
CA PRO A 348 -5.94 4.74 5.33
C PRO A 348 -5.00 4.00 6.26
N ALA A 349 -4.12 4.75 6.93
CA ALA A 349 -3.08 4.19 7.81
C ALA A 349 -3.66 3.32 8.94
N SER A 350 -4.92 3.50 9.32
CA SER A 350 -5.66 2.64 10.27
C SER A 350 -5.72 1.15 9.83
N ASN A 351 -5.46 0.82 8.55
CA ASN A 351 -5.20 -0.55 8.09
C ASN A 351 -4.05 -1.20 8.87
N GLY A 352 -2.97 -0.46 9.15
CA GLY A 352 -1.84 -0.93 9.94
C GLY A 352 -2.21 -1.22 11.40
N THR A 353 -3.15 -0.48 11.99
CA THR A 353 -3.68 -0.77 13.33
C THR A 353 -4.51 -2.04 13.32
N ALA A 354 -5.40 -2.21 12.33
CA ALA A 354 -6.20 -3.43 12.20
C ALA A 354 -5.34 -4.69 12.03
N TYR A 355 -4.20 -4.59 11.36
CA TYR A 355 -3.24 -5.69 11.27
C TYR A 355 -2.54 -5.95 12.60
N ALA A 356 -2.06 -4.90 13.26
CA ALA A 356 -1.37 -5.01 14.54
C ALA A 356 -2.23 -5.67 15.64
N ASP A 357 -3.54 -5.40 15.64
CA ASP A 357 -4.49 -6.01 16.58
C ASP A 357 -4.57 -7.54 16.43
N ARG A 358 -4.16 -8.10 15.27
CA ARG A 358 -4.13 -9.54 14.99
C ARG A 358 -2.75 -10.18 15.20
N VAL A 359 -1.69 -9.37 15.23
CA VAL A 359 -0.32 -9.88 15.35
C VAL A 359 -0.08 -10.50 16.73
N ARG A 360 0.28 -11.78 16.76
CA ARG A 360 0.48 -12.53 18.01
C ARG A 360 1.79 -12.23 18.71
N GLN A 361 2.80 -11.76 17.98
CA GLN A 361 4.14 -11.43 18.46
C GLN A 361 4.48 -9.99 18.11
N PRO A 362 3.97 -9.01 18.88
CA PRO A 362 4.09 -7.58 18.54
C PRO A 362 5.55 -7.11 18.47
N GLU A 363 6.50 -7.78 19.16
CA GLU A 363 7.93 -7.49 19.07
C GLU A 363 8.56 -7.79 17.70
N ARG A 364 7.85 -8.55 16.87
CA ARG A 364 8.23 -8.83 15.47
C ARG A 364 7.66 -7.83 14.47
N LEU A 365 6.69 -7.00 14.89
CA LEU A 365 6.09 -5.98 14.04
C LEU A 365 6.72 -4.62 14.31
N ARG A 366 7.10 -3.93 13.24
CA ARG A 366 7.38 -2.49 13.25
C ARG A 366 6.42 -1.80 12.28
N ARG A 367 5.98 -0.62 12.68
CA ARG A 367 5.07 0.22 11.88
C ARG A 367 5.59 1.64 11.85
N TYR A 368 5.54 2.25 10.67
CA TYR A 368 5.85 3.67 10.50
C TYR A 368 4.80 4.31 9.60
N GLU A 369 4.66 5.60 9.75
CA GLU A 369 4.00 6.45 8.77
C GLU A 369 5.04 7.25 7.99
N VAL A 370 4.63 7.70 6.79
CA VAL A 370 5.26 8.81 6.08
C VAL A 370 4.24 9.94 6.10
N ASP A 371 4.59 11.06 6.75
CA ASP A 371 3.72 12.24 6.92
C ASP A 371 3.57 12.98 5.57
N ARG A 372 2.76 12.35 4.73
CA ARG A 372 2.47 12.78 3.35
C ARG A 372 1.14 12.24 2.90
N ALA A 373 0.41 13.03 2.09
CA ALA A 373 -0.78 12.55 1.39
C ALA A 373 -0.44 11.58 0.25
N GLY A 374 -1.47 10.94 -0.28
CA GLY A 374 -1.37 10.10 -1.45
C GLY A 374 -1.27 8.61 -1.14
N HIS A 375 -1.73 7.80 -2.08
CA HIS A 375 -1.63 6.34 -1.98
C HIS A 375 -0.27 5.87 -2.49
N CYS A 376 0.46 5.15 -1.66
CA CYS A 376 1.82 4.66 -1.97
C CYS A 376 2.79 5.78 -2.40
N ALA A 377 2.61 6.99 -1.90
CA ALA A 377 3.43 8.15 -2.25
C ALA A 377 4.76 8.14 -1.49
N PHE A 378 5.56 7.10 -1.72
CA PHE A 378 6.91 6.96 -1.17
C PHE A 378 7.96 7.34 -2.19
N SER A 379 9.02 8.01 -1.72
CA SER A 379 10.25 8.18 -2.51
C SER A 379 11.09 6.89 -2.46
N ALA A 380 11.94 6.70 -3.46
CA ALA A 380 12.89 5.58 -3.44
C ALA A 380 13.80 5.61 -2.19
N ALA A 381 14.13 6.79 -1.69
CA ALA A 381 14.91 6.94 -0.47
C ALA A 381 14.19 6.37 0.76
N GLU A 382 12.89 6.60 0.89
CA GLU A 382 12.07 6.06 1.98
C GLU A 382 11.91 4.54 1.83
N GLU A 383 11.66 4.04 0.61
CA GLU A 383 11.59 2.59 0.38
C GLU A 383 12.90 1.88 0.72
N VAL A 384 14.03 2.40 0.28
CA VAL A 384 15.36 1.85 0.58
C VAL A 384 15.59 1.78 2.09
N VAL A 385 15.23 2.83 2.85
CA VAL A 385 15.39 2.82 4.31
C VAL A 385 14.44 1.81 4.96
N ALA A 386 13.20 1.67 4.47
CA ALA A 386 12.29 0.63 4.96
C ALA A 386 12.84 -0.78 4.70
N PHE A 387 13.32 -1.07 3.47
CA PHE A 387 13.97 -2.34 3.17
C PHE A 387 15.18 -2.60 4.07
N ARG A 388 16.09 -1.62 4.22
CA ARG A 388 17.28 -1.76 5.10
C ARG A 388 16.88 -2.06 6.52
N THR A 389 15.89 -1.37 7.09
CA THR A 389 15.40 -1.58 8.46
C THR A 389 14.92 -3.01 8.66
N LEU A 390 14.15 -3.57 7.70
CA LEU A 390 13.71 -4.96 7.76
C LEU A 390 14.86 -5.95 7.58
N LEU A 391 15.72 -5.72 6.57
CA LEU A 391 16.86 -6.60 6.25
C LEU A 391 17.86 -6.68 7.39
N ASP A 392 18.13 -5.57 8.07
CA ASP A 392 18.98 -5.52 9.27
C ASP A 392 18.36 -6.34 10.40
N ARG A 393 17.04 -6.23 10.61
CA ARG A 393 16.32 -7.06 11.59
C ARG A 393 16.41 -8.55 11.27
N VAL A 394 16.27 -8.93 10.00
CA VAL A 394 16.41 -10.31 9.54
C VAL A 394 17.84 -10.81 9.70
N ALA A 395 18.84 -9.97 9.43
CA ALA A 395 20.24 -10.33 9.51
C ALA A 395 20.75 -10.48 10.96
N THR A 396 20.34 -9.58 11.86
CA THR A 396 20.89 -9.44 13.21
C THR A 396 20.00 -10.03 14.31
N GLY A 397 18.73 -10.34 13.99
CA GLY A 397 17.74 -10.75 14.97
C GLY A 397 17.21 -9.63 15.87
N ARG A 398 17.61 -8.36 15.64
CA ARG A 398 17.19 -7.18 16.41
C ARG A 398 16.77 -6.05 15.48
N TRP A 399 15.73 -5.32 15.85
CA TRP A 399 15.41 -4.09 15.14
C TRP A 399 16.55 -3.08 15.31
N PRO A 400 16.94 -2.37 14.23
CA PRO A 400 17.87 -1.26 14.37
C PRO A 400 17.37 -0.27 15.43
N ASP A 401 18.28 0.24 16.24
CA ASP A 401 17.99 1.32 17.19
C ASP A 401 18.00 2.68 16.45
N ALA A 402 17.05 2.83 15.55
CA ALA A 402 16.91 4.03 14.74
C ALA A 402 15.51 4.62 14.98
N ASP A 403 15.49 5.82 15.53
CA ASP A 403 14.28 6.63 15.57
C ASP A 403 13.94 7.19 14.16
N VAL A 404 12.78 7.81 14.04
CA VAL A 404 12.33 8.39 12.75
C VAL A 404 13.25 9.52 12.26
N ALA A 405 13.95 10.23 13.16
CA ALA A 405 14.91 11.26 12.78
C ALA A 405 16.13 10.65 12.08
N ALA A 406 16.66 9.54 12.63
CA ALA A 406 17.73 8.77 12.01
C ALA A 406 17.31 8.16 10.67
N MET A 407 16.08 7.63 10.56
CA MET A 407 15.54 7.12 9.30
C MET A 407 15.45 8.22 8.24
N ASN A 408 14.93 9.40 8.59
CA ASN A 408 14.87 10.54 7.70
C ASN A 408 16.26 11.04 7.29
N ALA A 409 17.24 11.05 8.21
CA ALA A 409 18.63 11.40 7.91
C ALA A 409 19.25 10.37 6.93
N ALA A 410 19.02 9.08 7.15
CA ALA A 410 19.48 8.01 6.26
C ALA A 410 18.87 8.12 4.85
N ALA A 411 17.58 8.46 4.76
CA ALA A 411 16.91 8.66 3.48
C ALA A 411 17.44 9.92 2.76
N ARG A 412 17.66 11.03 3.47
CA ARG A 412 18.31 12.23 2.87
C ARG A 412 19.72 11.94 2.34
N ALA A 413 20.48 11.10 3.05
CA ALA A 413 21.84 10.75 2.63
C ALA A 413 21.91 9.97 1.32
N LEU A 414 20.80 9.38 0.84
CA LEU A 414 20.71 8.71 -0.45
C LEU A 414 20.66 9.68 -1.65
N GLY A 415 20.56 10.98 -1.37
CA GLY A 415 20.63 12.05 -2.35
C GLY A 415 19.31 12.39 -3.03
N PRO A 416 19.23 13.57 -3.66
CA PRO A 416 17.99 14.14 -4.19
C PRO A 416 17.37 13.32 -5.34
N ALA A 417 18.16 12.60 -6.13
CA ALA A 417 17.66 11.76 -7.21
C ALA A 417 16.74 10.62 -6.72
N ARG A 418 16.85 10.24 -5.43
CA ARG A 418 15.98 9.23 -4.80
C ARG A 418 14.88 9.83 -3.94
N GLN A 419 14.76 11.16 -3.90
CA GLN A 419 13.73 11.88 -3.15
C GLN A 419 12.63 12.41 -4.08
N LEU A 420 12.23 11.60 -5.04
CA LEU A 420 11.16 11.89 -6.00
C LEU A 420 9.97 10.97 -5.73
N ILE A 421 8.76 11.52 -5.88
CA ILE A 421 7.50 10.76 -5.87
C ILE A 421 6.74 11.04 -7.16
N ARG A 422 5.86 10.09 -7.55
CA ARG A 422 4.87 10.35 -8.59
C ARG A 422 3.78 11.26 -8.04
N ASN A 423 3.62 12.45 -8.63
CA ASN A 423 2.54 13.36 -8.25
C ASN A 423 1.28 13.02 -9.07
N PRO A 424 0.17 12.60 -8.44
CA PRO A 424 -1.05 12.24 -9.14
C PRO A 424 -1.75 13.43 -9.80
N MET A 425 -1.48 14.66 -9.33
CA MET A 425 -2.08 15.89 -9.88
C MET A 425 -1.48 16.26 -11.23
N THR A 426 -0.18 16.07 -11.40
CA THR A 426 0.56 16.46 -12.61
C THR A 426 0.91 15.29 -13.51
N GLY A 427 0.88 14.08 -12.96
CA GLY A 427 1.36 12.87 -13.63
C GLY A 427 2.89 12.83 -13.80
N GLY A 428 3.63 13.82 -13.28
CA GLY A 428 5.09 13.90 -13.29
C GLY A 428 5.73 13.47 -11.96
N ASP A 429 7.05 13.45 -11.91
CA ASP A 429 7.79 13.31 -10.65
C ASP A 429 7.93 14.65 -9.94
N ALA A 430 7.82 14.65 -8.62
CA ALA A 430 7.99 15.80 -7.75
C ALA A 430 9.01 15.50 -6.65
N ALA A 431 9.87 16.47 -6.36
CA ALA A 431 10.84 16.37 -5.28
C ALA A 431 10.14 16.51 -3.91
N VAL A 432 10.47 15.64 -2.97
CA VAL A 432 9.96 15.65 -1.61
C VAL A 432 11.07 15.40 -0.60
N SER A 433 10.92 15.95 0.61
CA SER A 433 11.77 15.58 1.73
C SER A 433 11.31 14.23 2.33
N PRO A 434 12.23 13.39 2.80
CA PRO A 434 11.87 12.21 3.59
C PRO A 434 11.08 12.60 4.84
N ALA A 435 9.99 11.90 5.10
CA ALA A 435 8.99 12.28 6.09
C ALA A 435 8.53 11.10 6.96
N PHE A 436 9.42 10.16 7.31
CA PHE A 436 9.08 9.13 8.29
C PHE A 436 8.60 9.76 9.60
N ALA A 437 7.52 9.20 10.12
CA ALA A 437 6.90 9.58 11.39
C ALA A 437 6.59 8.32 12.22
N PRO A 438 6.44 8.47 13.55
CA PRO A 438 5.87 7.41 14.38
C PRO A 438 4.51 6.99 13.84
N PHE A 439 4.13 5.74 14.07
CA PHE A 439 2.82 5.26 13.67
C PHE A 439 1.77 5.71 14.68
N GLU A 440 0.87 6.61 14.30
CA GLU A 440 -0.13 7.23 15.17
C GLU A 440 -1.59 6.97 14.73
N ALA A 441 -1.79 6.29 13.59
CA ALA A 441 -3.14 6.03 13.08
C ALA A 441 -4.01 5.32 14.12
N GLY A 442 -5.23 5.83 14.27
CA GLY A 442 -6.26 5.32 15.16
C GLY A 442 -6.76 3.92 14.79
N ARG A 443 -7.81 3.47 15.46
CA ARG A 443 -8.46 2.19 15.14
C ARG A 443 -9.15 2.28 13.79
N TYR A 444 -9.20 1.13 13.10
CA TYR A 444 -10.01 1.01 11.89
C TYR A 444 -11.48 1.32 12.23
N PRO A 445 -12.16 2.25 11.51
CA PRO A 445 -13.46 2.78 11.94
C PRO A 445 -14.53 1.70 12.05
N ARG A 446 -14.57 0.82 11.07
CA ARG A 446 -15.54 -0.27 11.04
C ARG A 446 -15.06 -1.44 11.91
N HIS A 447 -15.98 -2.02 12.70
CA HIS A 447 -15.68 -3.26 13.40
C HIS A 447 -15.47 -4.39 12.39
N LEU A 448 -14.37 -5.11 12.53
CA LEU A 448 -14.03 -6.28 11.70
C LEU A 448 -14.32 -7.54 12.52
N PRO A 449 -15.15 -8.46 12.00
CA PRO A 449 -15.55 -9.67 12.73
C PRO A 449 -14.52 -10.81 12.67
N PHE A 450 -13.26 -10.51 12.27
CA PHE A 450 -12.21 -11.52 12.07
C PHE A 450 -11.13 -11.47 13.12
#